data_a74f0790deadbffbcb5c261cd7591eca
#
_entry.id   a74f0790deadbffbcb5c261cd7591eca
#
_cell.length_a   1.000
_cell.length_b   1.000
_cell.length_c   1.000
_cell.angle_alpha   90.00
_cell.angle_beta   90.00
_cell.angle_gamma   90.00
#
_symmetry.space_group_name_H-M   'P 1'
#
loop_
_entity.id
_entity.type
_entity.pdbx_description
1 polymer ?
#
loop_
_entity_poly.entity_id
_entity_poly.type
_entity_poly.pdbx_seq_one_letter_code
_entity_poly.pdbx_strand_id
1 'polypeptide(L)'
;KNSIGSIYLDLLKKKISQNNIRTNIIPFITTNESKRKIIENMQLEIMNQTISLLNENELILQFSSYEMQTTKSGLITYNGANGYHDDLVVSTALALSSFSQGNYNIR
;
A
#
# COMPACT_ATOMS: atom_id res chain seq x y z
N LYS A 1 -15.63 7.64 -18.48
CA LYS A 1 -16.29 6.84 -17.46
C LYS A 1 -15.77 7.23 -16.08
N ASN A 2 -16.62 7.85 -15.30
CA ASN A 2 -16.24 8.35 -13.97
C ASN A 2 -16.62 7.33 -12.90
N SER A 3 -15.65 6.95 -12.12
CA SER A 3 -15.89 6.14 -10.94
C SER A 3 -16.09 7.07 -9.74
N ILE A 4 -16.64 6.53 -8.66
CA ILE A 4 -16.74 7.26 -7.40
C ILE A 4 -15.36 7.70 -6.94
N GLY A 5 -14.35 6.86 -7.12
CA GLY A 5 -12.97 7.17 -6.75
C GLY A 5 -12.42 8.38 -7.47
N SER A 6 -12.69 8.52 -8.77
CA SER A 6 -12.18 9.69 -9.51
C SER A 6 -12.89 10.96 -9.10
N ILE A 7 -14.16 10.90 -8.72
CA ILE A 7 -14.89 12.06 -8.20
C ILE A 7 -14.26 12.54 -6.89
N TYR A 8 -14.00 11.62 -5.96
CA TYR A 8 -13.35 11.97 -4.70
C TYR A 8 -11.95 12.51 -4.89
N LEU A 9 -11.21 11.95 -5.85
CA LEU A 9 -9.87 12.42 -6.17
C LEU A 9 -9.90 13.88 -6.63
N ASP A 10 -10.83 14.22 -7.52
CA ASP A 10 -10.99 15.59 -8.00
C ASP A 10 -11.35 16.55 -6.89
N LEU A 11 -12.28 16.15 -6.01
CA LEU A 11 -12.66 16.95 -4.86
C LEU A 11 -11.49 17.18 -3.91
N LEU A 12 -10.69 16.15 -3.67
CA LEU A 12 -9.52 16.24 -2.79
C LEU A 12 -8.47 17.17 -3.37
N LYS A 13 -8.19 17.07 -4.67
CA LYS A 13 -7.25 17.96 -5.35
C LYS A 13 -7.71 19.43 -5.24
N LYS A 14 -9.00 19.66 -5.40
CA LYS A 14 -9.57 20.98 -5.27
C LYS A 14 -9.40 21.54 -3.87
N LYS A 15 -9.68 20.74 -2.84
CA LYS A 15 -9.50 21.13 -1.45
C LYS A 15 -8.05 21.48 -1.12
N ILE A 16 -7.13 20.67 -1.61
CA ILE A 16 -5.70 20.89 -1.42
C ILE A 16 -5.28 22.21 -2.04
N SER A 17 -5.74 22.48 -3.26
CA SER A 17 -5.44 23.73 -3.95
C SER A 17 -6.02 24.93 -3.22
N GLN A 18 -7.27 24.83 -2.76
CA GLN A 18 -7.95 25.91 -2.05
C GLN A 18 -7.30 26.27 -0.72
N ASN A 19 -6.66 25.29 -0.08
CA ASN A 19 -6.05 25.49 1.24
C ASN A 19 -4.53 25.66 1.17
N ASN A 20 -3.98 25.85 -0.03
CA ASN A 20 -2.55 26.05 -0.26
C ASN A 20 -1.67 24.96 0.37
N ILE A 21 -2.17 23.73 0.35
CA ILE A 21 -1.41 22.61 0.87
C ILE A 21 -0.46 22.11 -0.21
N ARG A 22 0.81 21.98 0.14
CA ARG A 22 1.81 21.45 -0.79
C ARG A 22 1.92 19.96 -0.64
N THR A 23 1.17 19.24 -1.45
CA THR A 23 1.26 17.80 -1.50
C THR A 23 0.85 17.31 -2.87
N ASN A 24 1.44 16.20 -3.29
CA ASN A 24 1.05 15.54 -4.52
C ASN A 24 0.13 14.39 -4.18
N ILE A 25 -0.97 14.29 -4.91
CA ILE A 25 -1.88 13.18 -4.78
C ILE A 25 -1.62 12.24 -5.93
N ILE A 26 -1.20 11.03 -5.60
CA ILE A 26 -0.93 10.00 -6.60
C ILE A 26 -1.93 8.87 -6.37
N PRO A 27 -2.89 8.71 -7.27
CA PRO A 27 -3.85 7.62 -7.12
C PRO A 27 -3.16 6.27 -7.34
N PHE A 28 -3.53 5.30 -6.54
CA PHE A 28 -3.04 3.94 -6.70
C PHE A 28 -4.16 3.07 -7.24
N ILE A 29 -3.95 2.52 -8.42
CA ILE A 29 -4.92 1.61 -9.03
C ILE A 29 -4.54 0.20 -8.61
N THR A 30 -5.42 -0.42 -7.81
CA THR A 30 -5.17 -1.76 -7.28
C THR A 30 -5.48 -2.80 -8.33
N THR A 31 -4.45 -3.45 -8.81
CA THR A 31 -4.55 -4.66 -9.63
C THR A 31 -3.75 -5.74 -8.91
N ASN A 32 -3.88 -6.96 -9.36
CA ASN A 32 -3.07 -8.03 -8.79
C ASN A 32 -1.58 -7.75 -8.96
N GLU A 33 -1.19 -7.23 -10.11
CA GLU A 33 0.20 -6.91 -10.38
C GLU A 33 0.71 -5.74 -9.54
N SER A 34 -0.06 -4.66 -9.44
CA SER A 34 0.37 -3.50 -8.65
C SER A 34 0.47 -3.84 -7.17
N LYS A 35 -0.49 -4.61 -6.66
CA LYS A 35 -0.46 -5.07 -5.28
C LYS A 35 0.75 -5.96 -5.01
N ARG A 36 1.03 -6.87 -5.93
CA ARG A 36 2.21 -7.74 -5.83
C ARG A 36 3.49 -6.94 -5.74
N LYS A 37 3.64 -5.92 -6.57
CA LYS A 37 4.84 -5.09 -6.58
C LYS A 37 5.09 -4.39 -5.26
N ILE A 38 4.06 -3.79 -4.68
CA ILE A 38 4.23 -3.08 -3.41
C ILE A 38 4.49 -4.04 -2.25
N ILE A 39 3.88 -5.22 -2.27
CA ILE A 39 4.10 -6.23 -1.25
C ILE A 39 5.51 -6.80 -1.34
N GLU A 40 5.99 -7.09 -2.54
CA GLU A 40 7.35 -7.59 -2.72
C GLU A 40 8.39 -6.56 -2.31
N ASN A 41 8.15 -5.28 -2.62
CA ASN A 41 9.03 -4.21 -2.17
C ASN A 41 9.09 -4.13 -0.65
N MET A 42 7.93 -4.20 0.00
CA MET A 42 7.87 -4.19 1.47
C MET A 42 8.58 -5.39 2.07
N GLN A 43 8.41 -6.57 1.47
CA GLN A 43 9.05 -7.79 1.92
C GLN A 43 10.57 -7.64 1.90
N LEU A 44 11.10 -7.06 0.84
CA LEU A 44 12.53 -6.78 0.72
C LEU A 44 13.03 -5.84 1.82
N GLU A 45 12.27 -4.77 2.07
CA GLU A 45 12.65 -3.81 3.10
C GLU A 45 12.65 -4.44 4.49
N ILE A 46 11.68 -5.31 4.77
CA ILE A 46 11.64 -6.03 6.04
C ILE A 46 12.82 -6.99 6.16
N MET A 47 13.11 -7.74 5.10
CA MET A 47 14.21 -8.71 5.10
C MET A 47 15.56 -8.02 5.27
N ASN A 48 15.73 -6.86 4.70
CA ASN A 48 16.96 -6.08 4.80
C ASN A 48 17.05 -5.26 6.08
N GLN A 49 16.02 -5.31 6.91
CA GLN A 49 15.95 -4.58 8.16
C GLN A 49 16.11 -3.06 7.99
N THR A 50 15.61 -2.55 6.87
CA THR A 50 15.68 -1.12 6.58
C THR A 50 14.50 -0.34 7.15
N ILE A 51 13.48 -1.05 7.65
CA ILE A 51 12.31 -0.43 8.26
C ILE A 51 12.04 -1.05 9.62
N SER A 52 11.36 -0.29 10.48
CA SER A 52 10.86 -0.77 11.75
C SER A 52 9.35 -0.59 11.78
N LEU A 53 8.65 -1.60 12.22
CA LEU A 53 7.21 -1.56 12.35
C LEU A 53 6.82 -1.32 13.80
N LEU A 54 5.68 -0.66 13.98
CA LEU A 54 5.16 -0.44 15.32
C LEU A 54 4.80 -1.76 16.00
N ASN A 55 5.11 -1.86 17.28
CA ASN A 55 4.73 -3.02 18.06
C ASN A 55 3.29 -2.84 18.55
N GLU A 56 2.34 -3.02 17.64
CA GLU A 56 0.93 -2.81 17.86
C GLU A 56 0.18 -4.09 17.50
N ASN A 57 -0.76 -4.52 18.34
CA ASN A 57 -1.35 -5.86 18.24
C ASN A 57 -2.06 -6.11 16.91
N GLU A 58 -2.84 -5.16 16.45
CA GLU A 58 -3.58 -5.33 15.21
C GLU A 58 -2.63 -5.40 14.00
N LEU A 59 -1.58 -4.58 14.02
CA LEU A 59 -0.58 -4.60 12.96
C LEU A 59 0.13 -5.96 12.89
N ILE A 60 0.56 -6.45 14.05
CA ILE A 60 1.24 -7.74 14.15
C ILE A 60 0.32 -8.86 13.67
N LEU A 61 -0.95 -8.82 14.08
CA LEU A 61 -1.92 -9.83 13.69
C LEU A 61 -2.13 -9.85 12.17
N GLN A 62 -2.28 -8.69 11.56
CA GLN A 62 -2.48 -8.62 10.12
C GLN A 62 -1.25 -9.09 9.35
N PHE A 63 -0.05 -8.71 9.79
CA PHE A 63 1.16 -9.18 9.12
C PHE A 63 1.35 -10.68 9.28
N SER A 64 1.08 -11.24 10.46
CA SER A 64 1.28 -12.67 10.68
C SER A 64 0.24 -13.53 9.98
N SER A 65 -0.93 -12.97 9.66
CA SER A 65 -1.99 -13.71 8.95
C SER A 65 -2.00 -13.46 7.44
N TYR A 66 -1.07 -12.65 6.94
CA TYR A 66 -1.04 -12.34 5.52
C TYR A 66 -0.46 -13.51 4.72
N GLU A 67 -1.11 -13.86 3.63
CA GLU A 67 -0.79 -15.07 2.88
C GLU A 67 -0.54 -14.80 1.40
N MET A 68 0.44 -15.52 0.87
CA MET A 68 0.64 -15.62 -0.56
C MET A 68 -0.07 -16.88 -1.05
N GLN A 69 -0.88 -16.74 -2.08
CA GLN A 69 -1.60 -17.85 -2.67
C GLN A 69 -1.32 -17.92 -4.16
N THR A 70 -1.26 -19.15 -4.69
CA THR A 70 -1.10 -19.36 -6.12
C THR A 70 -2.40 -19.94 -6.67
N THR A 71 -2.94 -19.28 -7.68
CA THR A 71 -4.14 -19.76 -8.35
C THR A 71 -3.80 -20.90 -9.31
N LYS A 72 -4.84 -21.57 -9.82
CA LYS A 72 -4.66 -22.69 -10.77
C LYS A 72 -3.93 -22.26 -12.04
N SER A 73 -4.05 -21.01 -12.43
CA SER A 73 -3.36 -20.47 -13.60
C SER A 73 -1.92 -20.05 -13.31
N GLY A 74 -1.44 -20.24 -12.08
CA GLY A 74 -0.09 -19.85 -11.70
C GLY A 74 0.03 -18.41 -11.24
N LEU A 75 -1.09 -17.69 -11.14
CA LEU A 75 -1.09 -16.32 -10.67
C LEU A 75 -0.87 -16.26 -9.16
N ILE A 76 0.03 -15.37 -8.75
CA ILE A 76 0.32 -15.18 -7.34
C ILE A 76 -0.57 -14.07 -6.80
N THR A 77 -1.27 -14.33 -5.69
CA THR A 77 -2.09 -13.35 -5.00
C THR A 77 -1.66 -13.23 -3.55
N TYR A 78 -1.87 -12.04 -2.98
CA TYR A 78 -1.53 -11.75 -1.59
C TYR A 78 -2.77 -11.24 -0.87
N ASN A 79 -3.17 -11.91 0.18
CA ASN A 79 -4.37 -11.55 0.93
C ASN A 79 -4.23 -11.94 2.38
N GLY A 80 -5.03 -11.29 3.25
CA GLY A 80 -5.17 -11.76 4.61
C GLY A 80 -5.78 -13.15 4.63
N ALA A 81 -5.40 -13.95 5.61
CA ALA A 81 -5.98 -15.26 5.79
C ALA A 81 -7.48 -15.15 5.99
N ASN A 82 -8.20 -16.25 5.75
CA ASN A 82 -9.65 -16.26 5.85
C ASN A 82 -10.10 -15.73 7.20
N GLY A 83 -10.94 -14.70 7.19
CA GLY A 83 -11.45 -14.05 8.39
C GLY A 83 -10.57 -12.93 8.93
N TYR A 84 -9.45 -12.61 8.30
CA TYR A 84 -8.57 -11.53 8.73
C TYR A 84 -8.53 -10.42 7.69
N HIS A 85 -8.37 -9.19 8.20
CA HIS A 85 -8.20 -8.02 7.34
C HIS A 85 -6.72 -7.86 6.96
N ASP A 86 -6.48 -7.12 5.89
CA ASP A 86 -5.12 -6.84 5.44
C ASP A 86 -4.86 -5.35 5.23
N ASP A 87 -5.73 -4.50 5.75
CA ASP A 87 -5.66 -3.05 5.51
C ASP A 87 -4.35 -2.44 5.97
N LEU A 88 -3.86 -2.84 7.14
CA LEU A 88 -2.60 -2.30 7.68
C LEU A 88 -1.40 -2.79 6.89
N VAL A 89 -1.45 -4.00 6.38
CA VAL A 89 -0.37 -4.54 5.54
C VAL A 89 -0.30 -3.76 4.24
N VAL A 90 -1.43 -3.57 3.57
CA VAL A 90 -1.49 -2.86 2.29
C VAL A 90 -1.11 -1.40 2.45
N SER A 91 -1.60 -0.72 3.50
CA SER A 91 -1.27 0.68 3.73
C SER A 91 0.22 0.87 4.03
N THR A 92 0.83 -0.04 4.76
CA THR A 92 2.28 -0.01 5.00
C THR A 92 3.04 -0.18 3.70
N ALA A 93 2.62 -1.12 2.87
CA ALA A 93 3.26 -1.35 1.57
C ALA A 93 3.15 -0.13 0.66
N LEU A 94 1.99 0.53 0.66
CA LEU A 94 1.79 1.76 -0.11
C LEU A 94 2.72 2.87 0.37
N ALA A 95 2.83 3.06 1.67
CA ALA A 95 3.71 4.08 2.23
C ALA A 95 5.17 3.83 1.81
N LEU A 96 5.62 2.58 1.90
CA LEU A 96 6.97 2.23 1.50
C LEU A 96 7.21 2.42 0.01
N SER A 97 6.22 2.11 -0.82
CA SER A 97 6.36 2.28 -2.26
C SER A 97 6.55 3.75 -2.64
N SER A 98 5.95 4.67 -1.90
CA SER A 98 6.13 6.09 -2.15
C SER A 98 7.55 6.55 -1.82
N PHE A 99 8.19 5.99 -0.81
CA PHE A 99 9.60 6.24 -0.55
C PHE A 99 10.49 5.74 -1.68
N SER A 100 10.23 4.54 -2.14
CA SER A 100 11.04 3.92 -3.20
C SER A 100 10.96 4.70 -4.51
N GLN A 101 9.81 5.29 -4.82
CA GLN A 101 9.58 6.00 -6.06
C GLN A 101 9.96 7.47 -6.00
N GLY A 102 10.06 8.02 -4.83
CA GLY A 102 10.07 9.45 -4.63
C GLY A 102 11.41 10.13 -4.73
N ASN A 103 12.50 9.43 -4.92
CA ASN A 103 13.84 10.03 -4.89
C ASN A 103 14.07 10.87 -3.65
N TYR A 104 13.57 10.43 -2.53
CA TYR A 104 13.69 11.19 -1.31
C TYR A 104 15.10 11.10 -0.75
N ASN A 105 15.72 12.25 -0.62
CA ASN A 105 16.96 12.37 0.12
C ASN A 105 16.60 12.84 1.52
N ILE A 106 16.02 11.96 2.29
CA ILE A 106 15.67 12.29 3.66
C ILE A 106 16.93 12.17 4.50
N ARG A 107 17.25 13.27 5.12
CA ARG A 107 18.40 13.35 5.99
C ARG A 107 17.99 13.83 7.35
#